data_7d7ce29908d76181cd0b095af14192b1
#
_entry.id   7d7ce29908d76181cd0b095af14192b1
#
_cell.length_a   1.000
_cell.length_b   1.000
_cell.length_c   1.000
_cell.angle_alpha   90.00
_cell.angle_beta   90.00
_cell.angle_gamma   90.00
#
_symmetry.space_group_name_H-M   'P 1'
#
loop_
_entity.id
_entity.type
_entity.pdbx_description
1 polymer ?
#
loop_
_entity_poly.entity_id
_entity_poly.type
_entity_poly.pdbx_seq_one_letter_code
_entity_poly.pdbx_strand_id
1 'polypeptide(L)'
;MRRAAYITPGRDLPAATGLARLAEQLGYDSVWVTHGHGRDSFLVLAAYAAATTRLRVGNGVLQILPRHPVATAQAALTLAELSGGRFTLGLGISHRPMMEDMLGLTIADPLGTMREYVAVLRGALAGGAHVDGTHYRVHWSAAMASPPPAPPIYLAALSRRMLELAGEIADGVILWLSPPAYVREVAVPALERGRRRAGKTLEGFEIVCAVPLAVTGDPDAA
;
A
#
# COMPACT_ATOMS: atom_id res chain seq x y z
N MET A 1 -12.28 -12.88 9.50
CA MET A 1 -11.24 -11.82 9.62
C MET A 1 -9.92 -12.40 9.17
N ARG A 2 -9.17 -11.71 8.33
CA ARG A 2 -7.83 -12.13 7.89
C ARG A 2 -6.77 -11.63 8.87
N ARG A 3 -5.70 -12.41 9.05
CA ARG A 3 -4.58 -12.08 9.93
C ARG A 3 -3.37 -11.65 9.09
N ALA A 4 -2.76 -10.54 9.47
CA ALA A 4 -1.60 -10.00 8.81
C ALA A 4 -0.46 -9.77 9.81
N ALA A 5 0.79 -9.83 9.35
CA ALA A 5 1.95 -9.46 10.13
C ALA A 5 2.71 -8.32 9.45
N TYR A 6 3.16 -7.34 10.23
CA TYR A 6 4.16 -6.39 9.79
C TYR A 6 5.55 -6.96 10.09
N ILE A 7 6.33 -7.23 9.04
CA ILE A 7 7.69 -7.77 9.16
C ILE A 7 8.64 -6.82 8.45
N THR A 8 9.10 -5.83 9.18
CA THR A 8 10.13 -4.91 8.67
C THR A 8 11.50 -5.52 8.95
N PRO A 9 12.35 -5.74 7.90
CA PRO A 9 13.66 -6.28 8.12
C PRO A 9 14.53 -5.26 8.87
N GLY A 10 14.98 -5.64 10.05
CA GLY A 10 15.93 -4.89 10.84
C GLY A 10 17.32 -4.89 10.19
N ARG A 11 18.32 -5.45 10.88
CA ARG A 11 19.70 -5.55 10.35
C ARG A 11 19.87 -6.71 9.36
N ASP A 12 19.02 -7.73 9.44
CA ASP A 12 19.17 -9.00 8.72
C ASP A 12 17.94 -9.32 7.86
N LEU A 13 18.08 -9.18 6.55
CA LEU A 13 17.04 -9.54 5.59
C LEU A 13 16.79 -11.06 5.49
N PRO A 14 17.78 -11.95 5.51
CA PRO A 14 17.57 -13.39 5.61
C PRO A 14 16.73 -13.80 6.82
N ALA A 15 17.00 -13.26 8.01
CA ALA A 15 16.19 -13.54 9.21
C ALA A 15 14.74 -13.08 9.04
N ALA A 16 14.52 -11.88 8.50
CA ALA A 16 13.18 -11.37 8.22
C ALA A 16 12.44 -12.24 7.18
N THR A 17 13.16 -12.76 6.19
CA THR A 17 12.60 -13.72 5.21
C THR A 17 12.20 -15.03 5.88
N GLY A 18 12.97 -15.48 6.88
CA GLY A 18 12.60 -16.62 7.74
C GLY A 18 11.32 -16.38 8.51
N LEU A 19 11.10 -15.16 9.03
CA LEU A 19 9.85 -14.77 9.69
C LEU A 19 8.65 -14.77 8.73
N ALA A 20 8.85 -14.40 7.46
CA ALA A 20 7.76 -14.48 6.46
C ALA A 20 7.35 -15.95 6.21
N ARG A 21 8.31 -16.88 6.13
CA ARG A 21 8.00 -18.33 6.07
C ARG A 21 7.26 -18.81 7.31
N LEU A 22 7.70 -18.39 8.49
CA LEU A 22 7.05 -18.75 9.75
C LEU A 22 5.61 -18.21 9.79
N ALA A 23 5.38 -16.96 9.36
CA ALA A 23 4.04 -16.40 9.26
C ALA A 23 3.14 -17.25 8.35
N GLU A 24 3.65 -17.71 7.20
CA GLU A 24 2.90 -18.62 6.32
C GLU A 24 2.59 -19.96 7.00
N GLN A 25 3.54 -20.55 7.71
CA GLN A 25 3.36 -21.80 8.45
C GLN A 25 2.33 -21.67 9.57
N LEU A 26 2.30 -20.52 10.25
CA LEU A 26 1.33 -20.20 11.30
C LEU A 26 -0.04 -19.77 10.75
N GLY A 27 -0.23 -19.80 9.43
CA GLY A 27 -1.52 -19.53 8.78
C GLY A 27 -1.90 -18.04 8.76
N TYR A 28 -0.92 -17.14 8.74
CA TYR A 28 -1.19 -15.76 8.40
C TYR A 28 -1.58 -15.62 6.93
N ASP A 29 -2.47 -14.67 6.63
CA ASP A 29 -2.96 -14.42 5.27
C ASP A 29 -2.03 -13.50 4.47
N SER A 30 -1.32 -12.59 5.15
CA SER A 30 -0.44 -11.63 4.49
C SER A 30 0.68 -11.11 5.40
N VAL A 31 1.75 -10.62 4.76
CA VAL A 31 2.81 -9.83 5.40
C VAL A 31 2.94 -8.48 4.72
N TRP A 32 3.27 -7.47 5.52
CA TRP A 32 3.39 -6.09 5.08
C TRP A 32 4.74 -5.51 5.47
N VAL A 33 5.26 -4.64 4.60
CA VAL A 33 6.52 -3.93 4.82
C VAL A 33 6.32 -2.44 4.59
N THR A 34 6.78 -1.62 5.53
CA THR A 34 6.80 -0.16 5.36
C THR A 34 7.99 0.25 4.49
N HIS A 35 7.76 1.12 3.51
CA HIS A 35 8.82 1.80 2.78
C HIS A 35 9.16 3.10 3.54
N GLY A 36 10.27 3.08 4.27
CA GLY A 36 10.66 4.21 5.12
C GLY A 36 12.17 4.49 5.01
N HIS A 37 12.83 4.62 6.14
CA HIS A 37 14.26 4.97 6.23
C HIS A 37 15.24 3.84 5.93
N GLY A 38 14.76 2.66 5.60
CA GLY A 38 15.61 1.48 5.45
C GLY A 38 15.67 0.97 4.02
N ARG A 39 15.41 -0.30 3.87
CA ARG A 39 15.47 -1.00 2.58
C ARG A 39 14.29 -0.65 1.68
N ASP A 40 14.50 -0.73 0.37
CA ASP A 40 13.42 -0.65 -0.62
C ASP A 40 12.41 -1.79 -0.38
N SER A 41 11.15 -1.43 -0.18
CA SER A 41 10.10 -2.40 0.16
C SER A 41 9.79 -3.37 -0.98
N PHE A 42 9.96 -3.00 -2.25
CA PHE A 42 9.77 -3.93 -3.37
C PHE A 42 10.80 -5.05 -3.34
N LEU A 43 12.08 -4.73 -3.06
CA LEU A 43 13.14 -5.74 -2.97
C LEU A 43 12.94 -6.67 -1.76
N VAL A 44 12.51 -6.12 -0.63
CA VAL A 44 12.15 -6.91 0.56
C VAL A 44 11.00 -7.84 0.27
N LEU A 45 9.92 -7.33 -0.33
CA LEU A 45 8.72 -8.12 -0.66
C LEU A 45 9.00 -9.15 -1.74
N ALA A 46 9.93 -8.89 -2.67
CA ALA A 46 10.40 -9.88 -3.63
C ALA A 46 11.06 -11.08 -2.92
N ALA A 47 11.92 -10.82 -1.90
CA ALA A 47 12.51 -11.87 -1.10
C ALA A 47 11.45 -12.68 -0.32
N TYR A 48 10.45 -12.02 0.25
CA TYR A 48 9.36 -12.69 0.97
C TYR A 48 8.48 -13.50 0.01
N ALA A 49 8.13 -12.96 -1.16
CA ALA A 49 7.34 -13.65 -2.18
C ALA A 49 8.04 -14.90 -2.71
N ALA A 50 9.37 -14.82 -2.96
CA ALA A 50 10.17 -15.95 -3.41
C ALA A 50 10.33 -17.05 -2.33
N ALA A 51 10.21 -16.67 -1.05
CA ALA A 51 10.36 -17.58 0.08
C ALA A 51 9.07 -18.26 0.54
N THR A 52 7.92 -17.84 -0.01
CA THR A 52 6.57 -18.29 0.39
C THR A 52 5.73 -18.67 -0.84
N THR A 53 4.68 -19.45 -0.65
CA THR A 53 3.86 -19.98 -1.74
C THR A 53 2.42 -19.46 -1.76
N ARG A 54 1.86 -19.12 -0.60
CA ARG A 54 0.47 -18.71 -0.41
C ARG A 54 0.31 -17.31 0.18
N LEU A 55 1.31 -16.89 0.96
CA LEU A 55 1.28 -15.66 1.73
C LEU A 55 1.19 -14.45 0.80
N ARG A 56 0.18 -13.59 0.98
CA ARG A 56 0.11 -12.31 0.28
C ARG A 56 1.20 -11.38 0.82
N VAL A 57 1.78 -10.57 -0.02
CA VAL A 57 2.82 -9.61 0.33
C VAL A 57 2.36 -8.20 -0.04
N GLY A 58 2.62 -7.20 0.78
CA GLY A 58 2.13 -5.85 0.52
C GLY A 58 3.00 -4.72 1.07
N ASN A 59 2.96 -3.57 0.37
CA ASN A 59 3.53 -2.33 0.91
C ASN A 59 2.55 -1.73 1.93
N GLY A 60 3.04 -1.44 3.10
CA GLY A 60 2.21 -0.78 4.08
C GLY A 60 2.91 0.43 4.73
N VAL A 61 3.23 1.51 3.98
CA VAL A 61 2.93 1.81 2.59
C VAL A 61 4.17 2.29 1.84
N LEU A 62 4.08 2.33 0.50
CA LEU A 62 5.05 3.03 -0.35
C LEU A 62 4.72 4.53 -0.35
N GLN A 63 5.72 5.37 -0.18
CA GLN A 63 5.60 6.82 -0.27
C GLN A 63 5.55 7.26 -1.74
N ILE A 64 4.55 8.07 -2.13
CA ILE A 64 4.32 8.43 -3.54
C ILE A 64 5.24 9.54 -4.04
N LEU A 65 5.63 10.51 -3.20
CA LEU A 65 6.40 11.69 -3.64
C LEU A 65 7.81 11.36 -4.13
N PRO A 66 8.59 10.46 -3.47
CA PRO A 66 9.94 10.16 -3.92
C PRO A 66 10.00 9.29 -5.18
N ARG A 67 8.87 8.75 -5.64
CA ARG A 67 8.87 7.75 -6.72
C ARG A 67 7.81 8.07 -7.78
N HIS A 68 8.23 8.22 -9.02
CA HIS A 68 7.33 8.48 -10.14
C HIS A 68 6.33 7.33 -10.32
N PRO A 69 5.02 7.59 -10.60
CA PRO A 69 3.99 6.55 -10.70
C PRO A 69 4.27 5.50 -11.79
N VAL A 70 4.90 5.86 -12.89
CA VAL A 70 5.33 4.88 -13.92
C VAL A 70 6.39 3.93 -13.38
N ALA A 71 7.40 4.44 -12.66
CA ALA A 71 8.42 3.58 -12.03
C ALA A 71 7.81 2.66 -10.96
N THR A 72 6.78 3.14 -10.26
CA THR A 72 6.01 2.32 -9.33
C THR A 72 5.22 1.24 -10.06
N ALA A 73 4.59 1.55 -11.19
CA ALA A 73 3.86 0.56 -12.00
C ALA A 73 4.78 -0.56 -12.48
N GLN A 74 5.95 -0.22 -13.01
CA GLN A 74 6.94 -1.19 -13.47
C GLN A 74 7.37 -2.15 -12.36
N ALA A 75 7.74 -1.61 -11.19
CA ALA A 75 8.12 -2.43 -10.04
C ALA A 75 6.95 -3.29 -9.53
N ALA A 76 5.72 -2.73 -9.54
CA ALA A 76 4.52 -3.42 -9.08
C ALA A 76 4.13 -4.59 -10.00
N LEU A 77 4.23 -4.42 -11.32
CA LEU A 77 3.99 -5.51 -12.28
C LEU A 77 5.03 -6.62 -12.13
N THR A 78 6.31 -6.26 -12.01
CA THR A 78 7.39 -7.24 -11.80
C THR A 78 7.18 -8.05 -10.51
N LEU A 79 6.79 -7.37 -9.42
CA LEU A 79 6.51 -8.07 -8.16
C LEU A 79 5.21 -8.87 -8.21
N ALA A 80 4.18 -8.41 -8.93
CA ALA A 80 2.96 -9.17 -9.15
C ALA A 80 3.24 -10.48 -9.89
N GLU A 81 4.06 -10.44 -10.95
CA GLU A 81 4.52 -11.62 -11.67
C GLU A 81 5.31 -12.56 -10.76
N LEU A 82 6.37 -12.06 -10.12
CA LEU A 82 7.22 -12.83 -9.22
C LEU A 82 6.43 -13.50 -8.08
N SER A 83 5.44 -12.82 -7.56
CA SER A 83 4.60 -13.35 -6.47
C SER A 83 3.46 -14.26 -6.95
N GLY A 84 3.26 -14.43 -8.27
CA GLY A 84 2.10 -15.14 -8.80
C GLY A 84 0.77 -14.48 -8.44
N GLY A 85 0.70 -13.15 -8.51
CA GLY A 85 -0.50 -12.36 -8.23
C GLY A 85 -0.82 -12.14 -6.73
N ARG A 86 0.09 -12.49 -5.82
CA ARG A 86 -0.09 -12.33 -4.36
C ARG A 86 0.29 -10.94 -3.82
N PHE A 87 0.74 -10.03 -4.68
CA PHE A 87 1.17 -8.70 -4.28
C PHE A 87 -0.01 -7.73 -4.14
N THR A 88 0.05 -6.86 -3.13
CA THR A 88 -0.87 -5.73 -2.90
C THR A 88 -0.04 -4.45 -2.79
N LEU A 89 -0.37 -3.45 -3.59
CA LEU A 89 0.32 -2.16 -3.60
C LEU A 89 -0.35 -1.17 -2.65
N GLY A 90 0.25 -0.94 -1.50
CA GLY A 90 -0.20 0.09 -0.56
C GLY A 90 0.56 1.40 -0.78
N LEU A 91 -0.15 2.51 -0.93
CA LEU A 91 0.38 3.84 -1.21
C LEU A 91 0.03 4.83 -0.10
N GLY A 92 0.93 5.77 0.16
CA GLY A 92 0.71 6.85 1.12
C GLY A 92 1.44 8.13 0.76
N ILE A 93 0.90 9.27 1.23
CA ILE A 93 1.53 10.58 1.02
C ILE A 93 2.72 10.80 1.96
N SER A 94 2.82 9.99 3.03
CA SER A 94 3.80 10.14 4.12
C SER A 94 3.50 11.33 5.06
N HIS A 95 4.50 11.74 5.82
CA HIS A 95 4.43 12.82 6.82
C HIS A 95 5.33 13.97 6.41
N ARG A 96 4.95 15.21 6.77
CA ARG A 96 5.74 16.41 6.46
C ARG A 96 7.20 16.32 6.90
N PRO A 97 7.53 15.93 8.14
CA PRO A 97 8.93 15.81 8.55
C PRO A 97 9.75 14.88 7.65
N MET A 98 9.18 13.76 7.22
CA MET A 98 9.84 12.84 6.30
C MET A 98 10.01 13.45 4.91
N MET A 99 8.96 14.03 4.36
CA MET A 99 8.99 14.53 2.98
C MET A 99 9.70 15.87 2.88
N GLU A 100 9.33 16.84 3.73
CA GLU A 100 9.81 18.22 3.61
C GLU A 100 11.19 18.38 4.25
N ASP A 101 11.39 17.92 5.50
CA ASP A 101 12.63 18.17 6.24
C ASP A 101 13.76 17.21 5.82
N MET A 102 13.46 15.94 5.55
CA MET A 102 14.47 14.94 5.23
C MET A 102 14.73 14.77 3.72
N LEU A 103 13.70 14.89 2.88
CA LEU A 103 13.80 14.65 1.44
C LEU A 103 13.66 15.92 0.59
N GLY A 104 13.31 17.06 1.18
CA GLY A 104 13.11 18.32 0.44
C GLY A 104 11.91 18.30 -0.51
N LEU A 105 10.92 17.42 -0.27
CA LEU A 105 9.74 17.23 -1.11
C LEU A 105 8.51 17.85 -0.47
N THR A 106 7.88 18.82 -1.12
CA THR A 106 6.74 19.55 -0.56
C THR A 106 5.42 18.78 -0.69
N ILE A 107 4.65 18.75 0.42
CA ILE A 107 3.26 18.26 0.43
C ILE A 107 2.31 19.46 0.34
N ALA A 108 2.06 19.97 -0.86
CA ALA A 108 1.18 21.12 -1.08
C ALA A 108 -0.31 20.70 -1.18
N ASP A 109 -0.64 19.79 -2.08
CA ASP A 109 -1.98 19.24 -2.30
C ASP A 109 -1.98 17.71 -2.21
N PRO A 110 -2.14 17.14 -1.01
CA PRO A 110 -2.07 15.69 -0.83
C PRO A 110 -3.20 14.93 -1.55
N LEU A 111 -4.38 15.52 -1.68
CA LEU A 111 -5.51 14.85 -2.31
C LEU A 111 -5.41 14.86 -3.83
N GLY A 112 -5.12 15.99 -4.44
CA GLY A 112 -4.91 16.10 -5.88
C GLY A 112 -3.71 15.28 -6.34
N THR A 113 -2.59 15.38 -5.63
CA THR A 113 -1.38 14.58 -5.91
C THR A 113 -1.69 13.07 -5.87
N MET A 114 -2.38 12.59 -4.83
CA MET A 114 -2.74 11.18 -4.71
C MET A 114 -3.70 10.74 -5.84
N ARG A 115 -4.69 11.57 -6.17
CA ARG A 115 -5.64 11.27 -7.25
C ARG A 115 -4.94 11.13 -8.60
N GLU A 116 -4.11 12.09 -8.96
CA GLU A 116 -3.37 12.05 -10.24
C GLU A 116 -2.32 10.94 -10.26
N TYR A 117 -1.62 10.71 -9.14
CA TYR A 117 -0.69 9.59 -9.01
C TYR A 117 -1.37 8.25 -9.31
N VAL A 118 -2.53 7.98 -8.69
CA VAL A 118 -3.28 6.74 -8.90
C VAL A 118 -3.83 6.66 -10.33
N ALA A 119 -4.23 7.78 -10.94
CA ALA A 119 -4.68 7.80 -12.33
C ALA A 119 -3.55 7.39 -13.30
N VAL A 120 -2.36 8.00 -13.16
CA VAL A 120 -1.17 7.63 -13.95
C VAL A 120 -0.78 6.17 -13.70
N LEU A 121 -0.75 5.78 -12.43
CA LEU A 121 -0.39 4.42 -12.02
C LEU A 121 -1.32 3.37 -12.65
N ARG A 122 -2.65 3.55 -12.58
CA ARG A 122 -3.63 2.63 -13.20
C ARG A 122 -3.47 2.55 -14.71
N GLY A 123 -3.26 3.69 -15.37
CA GLY A 123 -2.97 3.72 -16.80
C GLY A 123 -1.70 2.93 -17.14
N ALA A 124 -0.62 3.17 -16.38
CA ALA A 124 0.65 2.48 -16.59
C ALA A 124 0.55 0.96 -16.31
N LEU A 125 -0.20 0.55 -15.29
CA LEU A 125 -0.49 -0.88 -15.02
C LEU A 125 -1.32 -1.53 -16.13
N ALA A 126 -2.15 -0.76 -16.84
CA ALA A 126 -2.96 -1.22 -17.98
C ALA A 126 -2.22 -1.13 -19.32
N GLY A 127 -0.96 -0.71 -19.36
CA GLY A 127 -0.15 -0.66 -20.57
C GLY A 127 0.03 0.73 -21.20
N GLY A 128 -0.60 1.78 -20.66
CA GLY A 128 -0.37 3.15 -21.12
C GLY A 128 -0.99 4.19 -20.21
N ALA A 129 -0.29 5.31 -20.00
CA ALA A 129 -0.76 6.43 -19.19
C ALA A 129 -0.68 7.72 -20.01
N HIS A 130 -1.81 8.39 -20.17
CA HIS A 130 -1.93 9.71 -20.82
C HIS A 130 -2.68 10.62 -19.85
N VAL A 131 -1.95 11.42 -19.10
CA VAL A 131 -2.47 12.35 -18.09
C VAL A 131 -1.81 13.71 -18.27
N ASP A 132 -2.62 14.74 -18.45
CA ASP A 132 -2.23 16.16 -18.47
C ASP A 132 -2.85 16.84 -17.25
N GLY A 133 -2.34 16.51 -16.06
CA GLY A 133 -2.82 17.01 -14.79
C GLY A 133 -2.04 18.20 -14.26
N THR A 134 -2.40 18.64 -13.07
CA THR A 134 -1.71 19.71 -12.34
C THR A 134 -0.41 19.23 -11.70
N HIS A 135 -0.40 17.98 -11.20
CA HIS A 135 0.73 17.39 -10.48
C HIS A 135 1.55 16.46 -11.36
N TYR A 136 0.92 15.81 -12.35
CA TYR A 136 1.58 14.88 -13.26
C TYR A 136 1.19 15.15 -14.71
N ARG A 137 2.23 15.30 -15.57
CA ARG A 137 2.08 15.26 -17.02
C ARG A 137 2.83 14.04 -17.54
N VAL A 138 2.09 13.03 -18.02
CA VAL A 138 2.66 11.74 -18.41
C VAL A 138 2.02 11.26 -19.70
N HIS A 139 2.85 10.98 -20.68
CA HIS A 139 2.50 10.34 -21.95
C HIS A 139 3.42 9.13 -22.11
N TRP A 140 2.96 7.96 -21.63
CA TRP A 140 3.79 6.78 -21.54
C TRP A 140 3.04 5.54 -22.04
N SER A 141 3.76 4.66 -22.75
CA SER A 141 3.27 3.35 -23.22
C SER A 141 4.22 2.25 -22.81
N ALA A 142 3.67 1.13 -22.35
CA ALA A 142 4.46 -0.03 -21.97
C ALA A 142 4.95 -0.79 -23.20
N ALA A 143 6.16 -1.36 -23.08
CA ALA A 143 6.70 -2.31 -24.08
C ALA A 143 6.54 -3.77 -23.62
N MET A 144 5.59 -4.06 -22.74
CA MET A 144 5.37 -5.41 -22.19
C MET A 144 4.31 -6.13 -23.01
N ALA A 145 4.68 -7.21 -23.68
CA ALA A 145 3.78 -7.96 -24.58
C ALA A 145 2.62 -8.65 -23.84
N SER A 146 2.84 -9.11 -22.61
CA SER A 146 1.84 -9.81 -21.79
C SER A 146 2.04 -9.42 -20.32
N PRO A 147 1.49 -8.29 -19.86
CA PRO A 147 1.62 -7.89 -18.49
C PRO A 147 0.85 -8.84 -17.54
N PRO A 148 1.38 -9.12 -16.35
CA PRO A 148 0.62 -9.85 -15.34
C PRO A 148 -0.62 -9.04 -14.92
N PRO A 149 -1.61 -9.67 -14.26
CA PRO A 149 -2.72 -8.94 -13.68
C PRO A 149 -2.24 -7.84 -12.74
N ALA A 150 -2.81 -6.64 -12.87
CA ALA A 150 -2.46 -5.51 -12.04
C ALA A 150 -2.75 -5.81 -10.55
N PRO A 151 -1.82 -5.53 -9.64
CA PRO A 151 -2.08 -5.71 -8.21
C PRO A 151 -3.15 -4.73 -7.72
N PRO A 152 -3.94 -5.10 -6.69
CA PRO A 152 -4.86 -4.17 -6.05
C PRO A 152 -4.10 -3.03 -5.39
N ILE A 153 -4.69 -1.82 -5.48
CA ILE A 153 -4.12 -0.57 -4.95
C ILE A 153 -4.86 -0.19 -3.68
N TYR A 154 -4.14 -0.12 -2.55
CA TYR A 154 -4.68 0.34 -1.28
C TYR A 154 -4.08 1.69 -0.93
N LEU A 155 -4.86 2.58 -0.30
CA LEU A 155 -4.38 3.88 0.14
C LEU A 155 -4.32 3.95 1.66
N ALA A 156 -3.22 4.50 2.19
CA ALA A 156 -3.18 4.92 3.58
C ALA A 156 -4.04 6.17 3.77
N ALA A 157 -4.95 6.14 4.71
CA ALA A 157 -5.86 7.24 4.97
C ALA A 157 -6.25 7.31 6.45
N LEU A 158 -6.13 8.52 7.03
CA LEU A 158 -6.59 8.82 8.39
C LEU A 158 -7.53 10.03 8.43
N SER A 159 -7.41 10.99 7.51
CA SER A 159 -8.35 12.10 7.43
C SER A 159 -9.62 11.69 6.68
N ARG A 160 -10.77 12.27 7.07
CA ARG A 160 -12.06 12.01 6.39
C ARG A 160 -11.97 12.20 4.87
N ARG A 161 -11.31 13.27 4.41
CA ARG A 161 -11.18 13.56 2.97
C ARG A 161 -10.34 12.52 2.24
N MET A 162 -9.23 12.04 2.85
CA MET A 162 -8.41 10.98 2.26
C MET A 162 -9.12 9.62 2.29
N LEU A 163 -9.92 9.34 3.32
CA LEU A 163 -10.78 8.15 3.39
C LEU A 163 -11.84 8.17 2.29
N GLU A 164 -12.50 9.31 2.04
CA GLU A 164 -13.44 9.47 0.94
C GLU A 164 -12.76 9.27 -0.41
N LEU A 165 -11.56 9.84 -0.60
CA LEU A 165 -10.76 9.62 -1.81
C LEU A 165 -10.38 8.14 -1.97
N ALA A 166 -9.93 7.48 -0.90
CA ALA A 166 -9.60 6.04 -0.94
C ALA A 166 -10.83 5.20 -1.35
N GLY A 167 -12.00 5.49 -0.78
CA GLY A 167 -13.25 4.85 -1.18
C GLY A 167 -13.59 5.04 -2.65
N GLU A 168 -13.28 6.21 -3.22
CA GLU A 168 -13.58 6.54 -4.61
C GLU A 168 -12.64 5.83 -5.60
N ILE A 169 -11.32 5.87 -5.37
CA ILE A 169 -10.33 5.49 -6.38
C ILE A 169 -9.52 4.22 -6.07
N ALA A 170 -9.58 3.68 -4.86
CA ALA A 170 -8.78 2.53 -4.45
C ALA A 170 -9.57 1.22 -4.39
N ASP A 171 -8.84 0.12 -4.19
CA ASP A 171 -9.38 -1.22 -4.01
C ASP A 171 -9.41 -1.63 -2.54
N GLY A 172 -8.77 -0.84 -1.68
CA GLY A 172 -8.75 -1.00 -0.23
C GLY A 172 -8.13 0.19 0.49
N VAL A 173 -8.12 0.15 1.81
CA VAL A 173 -7.54 1.18 2.68
C VAL A 173 -6.65 0.56 3.74
N ILE A 174 -5.58 1.27 4.10
CA ILE A 174 -4.68 0.92 5.20
C ILE A 174 -4.83 1.99 6.28
N LEU A 175 -5.27 1.57 7.45
CA LEU A 175 -5.44 2.40 8.64
C LEU A 175 -4.29 2.10 9.61
N TRP A 176 -3.62 3.14 10.07
CA TRP A 176 -2.52 3.05 11.05
C TRP A 176 -3.01 3.46 12.43
N LEU A 177 -2.79 2.61 13.44
CA LEU A 177 -3.12 2.89 14.85
C LEU A 177 -4.56 3.37 15.06
N SER A 178 -5.50 2.81 14.32
CA SER A 178 -6.90 3.25 14.36
C SER A 178 -7.71 2.38 15.32
N PRO A 179 -8.26 2.94 16.42
CA PRO A 179 -9.09 2.18 17.35
C PRO A 179 -10.41 1.75 16.68
N PRO A 180 -11.02 0.66 17.14
CA PRO A 180 -12.27 0.12 16.55
C PRO A 180 -13.41 1.12 16.46
N ALA A 181 -13.53 2.02 17.44
CA ALA A 181 -14.52 3.10 17.41
C ALA A 181 -14.31 4.04 16.23
N TYR A 182 -13.06 4.48 15.98
CA TYR A 182 -12.73 5.32 14.85
C TYR A 182 -13.02 4.62 13.52
N VAL A 183 -12.68 3.33 13.41
CA VAL A 183 -12.97 2.55 12.19
C VAL A 183 -14.46 2.54 11.90
N ARG A 184 -15.28 2.23 12.91
CA ARG A 184 -16.74 2.13 12.78
C ARG A 184 -17.41 3.48 12.54
N GLU A 185 -17.02 4.51 13.27
CA GLU A 185 -17.77 5.78 13.34
C GLU A 185 -17.26 6.82 12.35
N VAL A 186 -16.01 6.71 11.90
CA VAL A 186 -15.37 7.69 11.01
C VAL A 186 -14.93 7.07 9.69
N ALA A 187 -14.12 6.00 9.75
CA ALA A 187 -13.50 5.47 8.55
C ALA A 187 -14.53 4.83 7.61
N VAL A 188 -15.32 3.88 8.11
CA VAL A 188 -16.31 3.18 7.29
C VAL A 188 -17.31 4.14 6.64
N PRO A 189 -17.96 5.08 7.38
CA PRO A 189 -18.87 6.04 6.74
C PRO A 189 -18.22 6.95 5.70
N ALA A 190 -16.93 7.33 5.89
CA ALA A 190 -16.21 8.13 4.91
C ALA A 190 -15.89 7.32 3.64
N LEU A 191 -15.43 6.09 3.80
CA LEU A 191 -15.19 5.16 2.69
C LEU A 191 -16.47 4.91 1.89
N GLU A 192 -17.60 4.67 2.55
CA GLU A 192 -18.90 4.50 1.89
C GLU A 192 -19.30 5.72 1.06
N ARG A 193 -19.06 6.94 1.56
CA ARG A 193 -19.31 8.17 0.78
C ARG A 193 -18.45 8.20 -0.49
N GLY A 194 -17.18 7.87 -0.39
CA GLY A 194 -16.29 7.76 -1.55
C GLY A 194 -16.74 6.69 -2.53
N ARG A 195 -17.08 5.51 -2.04
CA ARG A 195 -17.61 4.40 -2.87
C ARG A 195 -18.88 4.80 -3.61
N ARG A 196 -19.83 5.45 -2.94
CA ARG A 196 -21.07 5.93 -3.59
C ARG A 196 -20.80 6.96 -4.70
N ARG A 197 -19.81 7.87 -4.53
CA ARG A 197 -19.42 8.80 -5.61
C ARG A 197 -18.89 8.06 -6.85
N ALA A 198 -18.29 6.91 -6.67
CA ALA A 198 -17.80 6.05 -7.76
C ALA A 198 -18.86 5.04 -8.27
N GLY A 199 -20.11 5.09 -7.78
CA GLY A 199 -21.16 4.14 -8.13
C GLY A 199 -20.92 2.72 -7.59
N LYS A 200 -20.17 2.58 -6.48
CA LYS A 200 -19.73 1.31 -5.88
C LYS A 200 -20.21 1.17 -4.44
N THR A 201 -20.13 -0.05 -3.91
CA THR A 201 -20.35 -0.37 -2.49
C THR A 201 -19.03 -0.77 -1.82
N LEU A 202 -19.06 -1.08 -0.52
CA LEU A 202 -17.89 -1.65 0.18
C LEU A 202 -17.68 -3.14 -0.10
N GLU A 203 -18.53 -3.77 -0.87
CA GLU A 203 -18.33 -5.16 -1.26
C GLU A 203 -17.01 -5.32 -2.02
N GLY A 204 -16.19 -6.29 -1.61
CA GLY A 204 -14.85 -6.51 -2.16
C GLY A 204 -13.79 -5.46 -1.78
N PHE A 205 -14.16 -4.39 -1.06
CA PHE A 205 -13.22 -3.38 -0.59
C PHE A 205 -12.56 -3.81 0.72
N GLU A 206 -11.23 -3.96 0.75
CA GLU A 206 -10.53 -4.39 1.96
C GLU A 206 -10.17 -3.21 2.87
N ILE A 207 -10.39 -3.39 4.18
CA ILE A 207 -9.94 -2.47 5.24
C ILE A 207 -8.85 -3.19 6.04
N VAL A 208 -7.61 -2.73 5.92
CA VAL A 208 -6.47 -3.23 6.68
C VAL A 208 -6.21 -2.28 7.84
N CYS A 209 -6.25 -2.79 9.06
CA CYS A 209 -5.96 -2.02 10.26
C CYS A 209 -4.67 -2.51 10.89
N ALA A 210 -3.64 -1.68 10.92
CA ALA A 210 -2.36 -1.99 11.55
C ALA A 210 -2.37 -1.50 13.00
N VAL A 211 -2.14 -2.42 13.93
CA VAL A 211 -2.06 -2.14 15.36
C VAL A 211 -0.80 -2.77 15.94
N PRO A 212 -0.06 -2.08 16.83
CA PRO A 212 1.01 -2.72 17.57
C PRO A 212 0.41 -3.74 18.54
N LEU A 213 1.14 -4.83 18.74
CA LEU A 213 0.78 -5.89 19.66
C LEU A 213 1.99 -6.26 20.49
N ALA A 214 1.85 -6.22 21.81
CA ALA A 214 2.82 -6.78 22.73
C ALA A 214 2.23 -8.05 23.36
N VAL A 215 2.98 -9.16 23.30
CA VAL A 215 2.65 -10.38 24.00
C VAL A 215 3.48 -10.44 25.28
N THR A 216 2.86 -10.12 26.40
CA THR A 216 3.52 -10.08 27.72
C THR A 216 2.60 -10.65 28.81
N GLY A 217 3.19 -11.22 29.86
CA GLY A 217 2.47 -11.60 31.08
C GLY A 217 2.29 -10.42 32.04
N ASP A 218 2.94 -9.27 31.77
CA ASP A 218 2.87 -8.06 32.56
C ASP A 218 2.27 -6.93 31.69
N PRO A 219 1.03 -6.48 31.97
CA PRO A 219 0.38 -5.42 31.21
C PRO A 219 1.08 -4.06 31.33
N ASP A 220 1.87 -3.82 32.36
CA ASP A 220 2.61 -2.57 32.58
C ASP A 220 3.95 -2.54 31.80
N ALA A 221 4.35 -3.66 31.21
CA ALA A 221 5.53 -3.80 30.37
C ALA A 221 5.24 -3.67 28.85
N ALA A 222 4.03 -3.29 28.46
CA ALA A 222 3.57 -3.25 27.07
C ALA A 222 3.59 -1.85 26.44
#